data_8802887b89418f300a39c13b416d16f8
#
_entry.id   8802887b89418f300a39c13b416d16f8
#
_cell.length_a   1.000
_cell.length_b   1.000
_cell.length_c   1.000
_cell.angle_alpha   90.00
_cell.angle_beta   90.00
_cell.angle_gamma   90.00
#
_symmetry.space_group_name_H-M   'P 1'
#
loop_
_entity.id
_entity.type
_entity.pdbx_description
1 polymer ?
#
loop_
_entity_poly.entity_id
_entity_poly.type
_entity_poly.pdbx_seq_one_letter_code
_entity_poly.pdbx_strand_id
1 'polypeptide(L)'
;MNNQVFKRLPLAVAVAMALPAIAQAQETRLGNVVVTAPPAAATTSGSVVASPTLQSLKPATSDSASLLRDVAGVSLYGSGGVSSLPSIRGLADDRIRIKVDGMDLIAACPNHMNPALSYLDPSNVGLLEVYPGISPVSVGGDSIAGTIVAESKAPVFAEAGKTLVTGEVGAFYRSNGNARGGNLGATFASDSLSVSYSGSTAESENYDAARAFKTLTATGRAGHTLPLDEVGSTAYKSRNHELGFAFKGGDHLFEAKVGLQDIPYELWPNQRMDMLENDQKRVNLRYQGKYDWGKLEARAYHEKVEHFMDFGADKRFWYGGSVVNDVIIGSGGPTVLNGTPCSPLSPACAAGMPMNTESKNTGFALKGDVNVSATDLVRVGAEIQRYRLDDWWPASGGGMWPNTFWNINDGERDRNAVFAEWEAQPSAQWTTLAGVRYERVTTDAGPVQAYNNAMAPATVRVPAFNNADRERTDNNWDVTLLAKYTVDPTLDVEVGFARKVRSPSLYERYSWYSRGMEMLMVNWFGDGNGYIGDMNLEPEKAHTVSATFDWHSIDRKWELKATPFYSRVTDYIDAVRCPTSLGGSCSAANLTATNSFVFLQLANQSARLYGIDLS
;
A
#
# COMPACT_ATOMS: atom_id res chain seq x y z
N MET A 1 -29.86 -17.31 -19.95
CA MET A 1 -29.43 -17.66 -21.33
C MET A 1 -29.37 -16.37 -22.11
N ASN A 2 -28.20 -15.77 -22.23
CA ASN A 2 -27.87 -14.86 -23.33
C ASN A 2 -26.34 -14.75 -23.33
N ASN A 3 -25.72 -15.56 -24.22
CA ASN A 3 -24.31 -15.52 -24.55
C ASN A 3 -24.02 -14.27 -25.38
N GLN A 4 -23.29 -13.32 -24.82
CA GLN A 4 -22.56 -12.33 -25.61
C GLN A 4 -21.12 -12.86 -25.79
N VAL A 5 -20.88 -13.47 -26.92
CA VAL A 5 -19.56 -13.86 -27.40
C VAL A 5 -18.85 -12.60 -27.87
N PHE A 6 -17.95 -12.05 -27.06
CA PHE A 6 -16.99 -11.06 -27.54
C PHE A 6 -15.97 -11.75 -28.45
N LYS A 7 -16.03 -11.44 -29.72
CA LYS A 7 -15.07 -11.86 -30.75
C LYS A 7 -13.68 -11.32 -30.37
N ARG A 8 -12.78 -12.21 -29.98
CA ARG A 8 -11.36 -11.93 -29.85
C ARG A 8 -10.78 -11.68 -31.24
N LEU A 9 -10.55 -10.42 -31.61
CA LEU A 9 -9.71 -10.09 -32.77
C LEU A 9 -8.25 -10.37 -32.39
N PRO A 10 -7.47 -10.99 -33.27
CA PRO A 10 -6.12 -11.42 -32.94
C PRO A 10 -5.15 -10.24 -32.98
N LEU A 11 -4.82 -9.69 -31.82
CA LEU A 11 -3.68 -8.76 -31.62
C LEU A 11 -2.34 -9.43 -32.04
N ALA A 12 -2.31 -10.75 -32.09
CA ALA A 12 -1.15 -11.55 -32.51
C ALA A 12 -0.71 -11.34 -33.97
N VAL A 13 -1.60 -10.93 -34.85
CA VAL A 13 -1.26 -10.74 -36.27
C VAL A 13 -0.58 -9.39 -36.53
N ALA A 14 -0.87 -8.37 -35.76
CA ALA A 14 -0.21 -7.06 -35.87
C ALA A 14 1.24 -7.07 -35.37
N VAL A 15 1.57 -7.91 -34.40
CA VAL A 15 2.93 -8.06 -33.85
C VAL A 15 3.80 -8.89 -34.81
N ALA A 16 3.24 -9.89 -35.51
CA ALA A 16 4.00 -10.74 -36.44
C ALA A 16 4.38 -10.03 -37.75
N MET A 17 3.70 -8.94 -38.14
CA MET A 17 4.05 -8.18 -39.35
C MET A 17 5.05 -7.05 -39.15
N ALA A 18 5.39 -6.72 -37.87
CA ALA A 18 6.40 -5.70 -37.56
C ALA A 18 7.82 -6.28 -37.40
N LEU A 19 7.98 -7.60 -37.36
CA LEU A 19 9.27 -8.25 -37.10
C LEU A 19 10.29 -8.28 -38.23
N PRO A 20 9.98 -8.13 -39.53
CA PRO A 20 11.04 -8.14 -40.55
C PRO A 20 11.81 -6.83 -40.72
N ALA A 21 11.39 -5.72 -40.07
CA ALA A 21 12.06 -4.42 -40.21
C ALA A 21 13.15 -4.15 -39.15
N ILE A 22 13.34 -5.05 -38.18
CA ILE A 22 14.30 -4.84 -37.07
C ILE A 22 15.69 -5.48 -37.36
N ALA A 23 15.87 -6.18 -38.46
CA ALA A 23 17.10 -6.94 -38.74
C ALA A 23 18.29 -6.11 -39.31
N GLN A 24 18.26 -4.78 -39.24
CA GLN A 24 19.40 -3.90 -39.52
C GLN A 24 19.52 -2.76 -38.52
N ALA A 25 19.53 -3.06 -37.21
CA ALA A 25 19.95 -2.10 -36.21
C ALA A 25 21.50 -2.11 -36.16
N GLN A 26 22.10 -1.14 -36.80
CA GLN A 26 23.49 -0.77 -36.61
C GLN A 26 23.63 -0.34 -35.13
N GLU A 27 24.56 -0.94 -34.37
CA GLU A 27 24.86 -0.52 -33.00
C GLU A 27 25.26 0.96 -32.98
N THR A 28 24.30 1.84 -32.79
CA THR A 28 24.57 3.22 -32.43
C THR A 28 24.76 3.25 -30.94
N ARG A 29 26.00 3.38 -30.45
CA ARG A 29 26.27 3.69 -29.04
C ARG A 29 25.54 4.99 -28.76
N LEU A 30 24.44 4.90 -28.05
CA LEU A 30 23.73 6.05 -27.49
C LEU A 30 24.70 6.76 -26.54
N GLY A 31 24.96 8.04 -26.82
CA GLY A 31 25.64 8.90 -25.88
C GLY A 31 24.92 8.84 -24.53
N ASN A 32 25.66 8.95 -23.43
CA ASN A 32 25.11 8.92 -22.08
C ASN A 32 23.89 9.82 -22.01
N VAL A 33 22.70 9.25 -21.89
CA VAL A 33 21.51 9.98 -21.49
C VAL A 33 21.73 10.33 -20.02
N VAL A 34 22.19 11.55 -19.77
CA VAL A 34 22.25 12.07 -18.42
C VAL A 34 20.81 12.32 -18.00
N VAL A 35 20.17 11.32 -17.40
CA VAL A 35 18.99 11.55 -16.59
C VAL A 35 19.50 12.33 -15.38
N THR A 36 19.38 13.65 -15.40
CA THR A 36 19.51 14.42 -14.18
C THR A 36 18.31 14.06 -13.32
N ALA A 37 18.50 13.07 -12.45
CA ALA A 37 17.65 12.96 -11.28
C ALA A 37 17.61 14.35 -10.62
N PRO A 38 16.47 14.81 -10.12
CA PRO A 38 16.46 15.99 -9.28
C PRO A 38 17.54 15.80 -8.21
N PRO A 39 18.31 16.83 -7.84
CA PRO A 39 19.29 16.69 -6.79
C PRO A 39 18.58 16.04 -5.61
N ALA A 40 19.06 14.89 -5.17
CA ALA A 40 18.58 14.25 -3.95
C ALA A 40 18.56 15.36 -2.90
N ALA A 41 17.46 15.46 -2.16
CA ALA A 41 17.39 16.43 -1.06
C ALA A 41 18.70 16.31 -0.29
N ALA A 42 19.35 17.45 -0.01
CA ALA A 42 20.72 17.50 0.51
C ALA A 42 20.89 16.81 1.88
N THR A 43 19.86 16.12 2.35
CA THR A 43 19.79 15.38 3.60
C THR A 43 20.13 13.90 3.38
N THR A 44 20.93 13.32 4.26
CA THR A 44 21.36 11.91 4.23
C THR A 44 20.35 10.96 4.90
N SER A 45 19.29 11.48 5.52
CA SER A 45 18.28 10.68 6.25
C SER A 45 17.40 9.82 5.33
N GLY A 46 17.33 10.15 4.04
CA GLY A 46 16.64 9.32 3.05
C GLY A 46 17.57 8.26 2.44
N SER A 47 17.02 7.10 2.16
CA SER A 47 17.68 6.04 1.38
C SER A 47 17.06 5.96 0.00
N VAL A 48 17.88 6.06 -1.04
CA VAL A 48 17.48 5.84 -2.44
C VAL A 48 17.95 4.46 -2.85
N VAL A 49 17.04 3.62 -3.34
CA VAL A 49 17.43 2.33 -3.91
C VAL A 49 18.06 2.59 -5.28
N ALA A 50 19.36 2.34 -5.38
CA ALA A 50 20.14 2.64 -6.57
C ALA A 50 19.62 1.90 -7.81
N SER A 51 19.65 2.53 -8.98
CA SER A 51 19.16 1.96 -10.24
C SER A 51 19.77 0.59 -10.58
N PRO A 52 21.08 0.31 -10.40
CA PRO A 52 21.62 -1.03 -10.61
C PRO A 52 21.00 -2.09 -9.69
N THR A 53 20.75 -1.75 -8.43
CA THR A 53 20.09 -2.63 -7.45
C THR A 53 18.65 -2.92 -7.89
N LEU A 54 17.90 -1.90 -8.27
CA LEU A 54 16.54 -2.08 -8.81
C LEU A 54 16.54 -3.03 -10.00
N GLN A 55 17.44 -2.86 -10.98
CA GLN A 55 17.51 -3.72 -12.16
C GLN A 55 17.80 -5.19 -11.81
N SER A 56 18.64 -5.44 -10.81
CA SER A 56 18.97 -6.81 -10.37
C SER A 56 17.83 -7.48 -9.60
N LEU A 57 17.01 -6.73 -8.87
CA LEU A 57 15.93 -7.25 -8.04
C LEU A 57 14.63 -7.51 -8.81
N LYS A 58 14.33 -6.70 -9.84
CA LYS A 58 13.07 -6.78 -10.60
C LYS A 58 12.71 -8.18 -11.12
N PRO A 59 13.63 -8.98 -11.71
CA PRO A 59 13.28 -10.33 -12.17
C PRO A 59 12.98 -11.32 -11.03
N ALA A 60 13.44 -11.03 -9.82
CA ALA A 60 13.31 -11.93 -8.68
C ALA A 60 11.95 -11.84 -7.97
N THR A 61 11.13 -10.82 -8.27
CA THR A 61 9.88 -10.57 -7.56
C THR A 61 8.76 -10.11 -8.49
N SER A 62 7.51 -10.34 -8.09
CA SER A 62 6.32 -9.72 -8.66
C SER A 62 5.71 -8.65 -7.73
N ASP A 63 6.38 -8.35 -6.62
CA ASP A 63 5.96 -7.46 -5.56
C ASP A 63 6.93 -6.27 -5.45
N SER A 64 6.45 -5.04 -5.69
CA SER A 64 7.27 -3.83 -5.64
C SER A 64 7.79 -3.50 -4.25
N ALA A 65 7.08 -3.86 -3.18
CA ALA A 65 7.59 -3.68 -1.83
C ALA A 65 8.86 -4.50 -1.59
N SER A 66 8.99 -5.67 -2.23
CA SER A 66 10.18 -6.52 -2.13
C SER A 66 11.46 -5.88 -2.67
N LEU A 67 11.36 -4.81 -3.45
CA LEU A 67 12.52 -4.02 -3.89
C LEU A 67 13.15 -3.20 -2.74
N LEU A 68 12.45 -3.09 -1.61
CA LEU A 68 12.91 -2.38 -0.40
C LEU A 68 13.58 -3.29 0.63
N ARG A 69 13.68 -4.60 0.39
CA ARG A 69 14.12 -5.61 1.38
C ARG A 69 15.52 -5.38 1.96
N ASP A 70 16.39 -4.70 1.20
CA ASP A 70 17.79 -4.43 1.60
C ASP A 70 17.96 -2.99 2.15
N VAL A 71 16.87 -2.23 2.31
CA VAL A 71 16.90 -0.89 2.89
C VAL A 71 16.93 -0.99 4.40
N ALA A 72 17.94 -0.39 5.03
CA ALA A 72 18.10 -0.41 6.49
C ALA A 72 16.87 0.20 7.19
N GLY A 73 16.41 -0.45 8.25
CA GLY A 73 15.21 -0.06 9.00
C GLY A 73 13.89 -0.45 8.33
N VAL A 74 13.90 -1.04 7.12
CA VAL A 74 12.70 -1.56 6.45
C VAL A 74 12.61 -3.07 6.65
N SER A 75 11.41 -3.55 6.92
CA SER A 75 11.05 -4.97 6.87
C SER A 75 9.73 -5.15 6.12
N LEU A 76 9.43 -6.39 5.71
CA LEU A 76 8.26 -6.67 4.88
C LEU A 76 7.42 -7.78 5.51
N TYR A 77 6.12 -7.59 5.58
CA TYR A 77 5.15 -8.65 5.83
C TYR A 77 4.73 -9.24 4.49
N GLY A 78 5.43 -10.28 4.06
CA GLY A 78 5.31 -10.89 2.74
C GLY A 78 4.35 -12.09 2.77
N SER A 79 3.05 -11.87 2.80
CA SER A 79 2.05 -12.94 2.75
C SER A 79 1.39 -13.07 1.40
N GLY A 80 1.08 -11.96 0.73
CA GLY A 80 0.61 -11.96 -0.65
C GLY A 80 1.75 -12.07 -1.66
N GLY A 81 1.47 -12.56 -2.86
CA GLY A 81 2.48 -12.78 -3.91
C GLY A 81 2.91 -11.54 -4.67
N VAL A 82 2.07 -10.48 -4.65
CA VAL A 82 2.28 -9.20 -5.34
C VAL A 82 2.10 -7.98 -4.45
N SER A 83 1.83 -8.17 -3.16
CA SER A 83 1.47 -7.10 -2.23
C SER A 83 1.99 -7.33 -0.82
N SER A 84 3.29 -7.27 -0.61
CA SER A 84 3.85 -7.22 0.75
C SER A 84 3.58 -5.86 1.39
N LEU A 85 3.34 -5.88 2.70
CA LEU A 85 3.16 -4.68 3.50
C LEU A 85 4.52 -4.23 4.05
N PRO A 86 5.03 -3.05 3.69
CA PRO A 86 6.27 -2.54 4.25
C PRO A 86 6.09 -2.08 5.69
N SER A 87 7.15 -2.22 6.48
CA SER A 87 7.26 -1.72 7.85
C SER A 87 8.56 -0.95 7.99
N ILE A 88 8.52 0.22 8.58
CA ILE A 88 9.69 1.04 8.91
C ILE A 88 9.88 1.04 10.42
N ARG A 89 11.00 0.50 10.89
CA ARG A 89 11.33 0.42 12.33
C ARG A 89 10.22 -0.22 13.17
N GLY A 90 9.55 -1.24 12.61
CA GLY A 90 8.46 -1.97 13.25
C GLY A 90 7.08 -1.31 13.15
N LEU A 91 6.96 -0.16 12.50
CA LEU A 91 5.69 0.51 12.24
C LEU A 91 5.26 0.28 10.78
N ALA A 92 4.06 -0.25 10.59
CA ALA A 92 3.49 -0.59 9.30
C ALA A 92 2.13 0.10 9.06
N ASP A 93 1.45 -0.27 8.01
CA ASP A 93 0.10 0.15 7.64
C ASP A 93 -0.02 1.67 7.45
N ASP A 94 -1.11 2.24 7.90
CA ASP A 94 -1.42 3.67 7.80
C ASP A 94 -0.40 4.58 8.54
N ARG A 95 0.58 4.00 9.26
CA ARG A 95 1.67 4.74 9.90
C ARG A 95 2.77 5.15 8.93
N ILE A 96 2.79 4.55 7.73
CA ILE A 96 3.72 4.91 6.64
C ILE A 96 2.96 5.68 5.58
N ARG A 97 3.45 6.85 5.19
CA ARG A 97 2.93 7.53 4.01
C ARG A 97 3.59 6.94 2.77
N ILE A 98 2.79 6.42 1.85
CA ILE A 98 3.31 5.87 0.58
C ILE A 98 2.77 6.71 -0.58
N LYS A 99 3.70 7.29 -1.34
CA LYS A 99 3.39 8.04 -2.56
C LYS A 99 3.82 7.24 -3.78
N VAL A 100 2.87 6.92 -4.67
CA VAL A 100 3.14 6.31 -5.96
C VAL A 100 2.90 7.35 -7.05
N ASP A 101 3.93 7.69 -7.82
CA ASP A 101 3.87 8.80 -8.79
C ASP A 101 3.33 10.10 -8.17
N GLY A 102 3.64 10.35 -6.89
CA GLY A 102 3.18 11.49 -6.12
C GLY A 102 1.72 11.48 -5.68
N MET A 103 0.97 10.41 -5.97
CA MET A 103 -0.37 10.16 -5.43
C MET A 103 -0.24 9.52 -4.05
N ASP A 104 -1.02 9.98 -3.07
CA ASP A 104 -1.18 9.31 -1.78
C ASP A 104 -2.19 8.18 -1.94
N LEU A 105 -1.74 6.94 -2.04
CA LEU A 105 -2.60 5.77 -2.18
C LEU A 105 -2.92 5.17 -0.80
N ILE A 106 -4.18 4.79 -0.60
CA ILE A 106 -4.70 4.22 0.63
C ILE A 106 -5.28 2.83 0.32
N ALA A 107 -4.94 1.83 1.12
CA ALA A 107 -5.52 0.50 0.99
C ALA A 107 -7.04 0.55 1.22
N ALA A 108 -7.82 -0.04 0.31
CA ALA A 108 -9.27 -0.13 0.44
C ALA A 108 -9.73 -1.31 1.32
N CYS A 109 -8.82 -2.22 1.65
CA CYS A 109 -9.09 -3.44 2.39
C CYS A 109 -8.77 -3.29 3.88
N PRO A 110 -9.66 -3.70 4.81
CA PRO A 110 -9.36 -3.66 6.24
C PRO A 110 -8.17 -4.54 6.65
N ASN A 111 -7.82 -5.53 5.84
CA ASN A 111 -6.74 -6.47 6.10
C ASN A 111 -5.46 -6.13 5.33
N HIS A 112 -5.38 -4.93 4.75
CA HIS A 112 -4.24 -4.43 3.97
C HIS A 112 -3.75 -5.38 2.86
N MET A 113 -4.67 -6.09 2.21
CA MET A 113 -4.33 -7.03 1.12
C MET A 113 -3.95 -6.31 -0.18
N ASN A 114 -4.29 -5.02 -0.31
CA ASN A 114 -3.97 -4.19 -1.46
C ASN A 114 -3.20 -2.91 -1.06
N PRO A 115 -2.02 -3.04 -0.43
CA PRO A 115 -1.22 -1.89 0.00
C PRO A 115 -0.75 -1.07 -1.21
N ALA A 116 -0.44 0.20 -0.99
CA ALA A 116 -0.16 1.19 -2.03
C ALA A 116 0.91 0.76 -3.06
N LEU A 117 1.95 0.04 -2.64
CA LEU A 117 3.01 -0.43 -3.57
C LEU A 117 2.56 -1.57 -4.48
N SER A 118 1.46 -2.27 -4.18
CA SER A 118 0.91 -3.31 -5.07
C SER A 118 0.40 -2.75 -6.40
N TYR A 119 0.12 -1.45 -6.44
CA TYR A 119 -0.39 -0.76 -7.64
C TYR A 119 0.71 -0.28 -8.61
N LEU A 120 1.97 -0.57 -8.33
CA LEU A 120 3.09 -0.30 -9.21
C LEU A 120 3.86 -1.60 -9.47
N ASP A 121 3.83 -2.11 -10.71
CA ASP A 121 4.57 -3.33 -11.06
C ASP A 121 6.10 -3.11 -10.96
N PRO A 122 6.87 -4.07 -10.42
CA PRO A 122 8.32 -3.96 -10.31
C PRO A 122 9.04 -3.59 -11.61
N SER A 123 8.57 -4.07 -12.78
CA SER A 123 9.19 -3.76 -14.07
C SER A 123 9.09 -2.28 -14.45
N ASN A 124 8.06 -1.57 -13.92
CA ASN A 124 7.82 -0.14 -14.18
C ASN A 124 8.39 0.79 -13.11
N VAL A 125 8.94 0.29 -12.00
CA VAL A 125 9.57 1.12 -10.98
C VAL A 125 10.80 1.84 -11.56
N GLY A 126 10.82 3.16 -11.49
CA GLY A 126 11.95 4.01 -11.87
C GLY A 126 12.77 4.51 -10.69
N LEU A 127 12.09 4.83 -9.58
CA LEU A 127 12.69 5.36 -8.35
C LEU A 127 11.99 4.79 -7.13
N LEU A 128 12.76 4.48 -6.10
CA LEU A 128 12.29 4.19 -4.75
C LEU A 128 13.13 4.97 -3.74
N GLU A 129 12.46 5.74 -2.89
CA GLU A 129 13.07 6.47 -1.79
C GLU A 129 12.35 6.15 -0.48
N VAL A 130 13.11 6.03 0.61
CA VAL A 130 12.59 5.78 1.95
C VAL A 130 13.14 6.83 2.91
N TYR A 131 12.25 7.46 3.66
CA TYR A 131 12.57 8.44 4.70
C TYR A 131 12.13 7.90 6.06
N PRO A 132 12.99 7.17 6.81
CA PRO A 132 12.60 6.52 8.05
C PRO A 132 12.57 7.51 9.22
N GLY A 133 11.40 7.65 9.85
CA GLY A 133 11.18 8.44 11.06
C GLY A 133 11.19 9.96 10.86
N ILE A 134 12.23 10.50 10.25
CA ILE A 134 12.40 11.95 10.04
C ILE A 134 12.33 12.26 8.55
N SER A 135 11.11 12.47 8.05
CA SER A 135 10.88 12.91 6.66
C SER A 135 10.76 14.44 6.58
N PRO A 136 11.31 15.08 5.52
CA PRO A 136 11.01 16.48 5.22
C PRO A 136 9.50 16.72 5.16
N VAL A 137 9.03 17.88 5.62
CA VAL A 137 7.58 18.18 5.63
C VAL A 137 7.00 18.35 4.23
N SER A 138 7.84 18.61 3.23
CA SER A 138 7.47 18.68 1.81
C SER A 138 7.22 17.28 1.18
N VAL A 139 7.67 16.22 1.83
CA VAL A 139 7.52 14.82 1.40
C VAL A 139 6.56 14.06 2.29
N GLY A 140 6.70 14.22 3.62
CA GLY A 140 5.92 13.55 4.66
C GLY A 140 4.57 14.20 4.93
N GLY A 141 3.96 13.80 6.04
CA GLY A 141 2.64 14.23 6.58
C GLY A 141 1.74 13.03 6.82
N ASP A 142 0.84 13.13 7.79
CA ASP A 142 -0.13 12.09 8.17
C ASP A 142 0.52 10.69 8.33
N SER A 143 1.68 10.65 8.96
CA SER A 143 2.45 9.42 9.21
C SER A 143 3.41 9.62 10.36
N ILE A 144 3.70 8.55 11.12
CA ILE A 144 4.66 8.56 12.24
C ILE A 144 5.88 7.67 12.03
N ALA A 145 5.82 6.74 11.09
CA ALA A 145 6.90 5.80 10.78
C ALA A 145 7.89 6.36 9.76
N GLY A 146 7.39 7.17 8.82
CA GLY A 146 8.18 7.69 7.72
C GLY A 146 7.41 7.74 6.40
N THR A 147 8.13 7.97 5.32
CA THR A 147 7.55 8.10 3.98
C THR A 147 8.30 7.21 2.99
N ILE A 148 7.56 6.54 2.11
CA ILE A 148 8.07 5.84 0.94
C ILE A 148 7.58 6.58 -0.30
N VAL A 149 8.51 6.91 -1.20
CA VAL A 149 8.22 7.50 -2.51
C VAL A 149 8.59 6.49 -3.57
N ALA A 150 7.63 6.08 -4.38
CA ALA A 150 7.82 5.20 -5.52
C ALA A 150 7.39 5.96 -6.78
N GLU A 151 8.24 5.99 -7.78
CA GLU A 151 7.91 6.60 -9.07
C GLU A 151 8.09 5.56 -10.18
N SER A 152 7.18 5.57 -11.14
CA SER A 152 7.33 4.83 -12.38
C SER A 152 8.40 5.48 -13.27
N LYS A 153 8.78 4.82 -14.35
CA LYS A 153 9.81 5.31 -15.27
C LYS A 153 9.48 6.72 -15.76
N ALA A 154 10.46 7.61 -15.69
CA ALA A 154 10.33 8.99 -16.16
C ALA A 154 10.17 9.05 -17.69
N PRO A 155 9.45 10.05 -18.25
CA PRO A 155 9.36 10.24 -19.69
C PRO A 155 10.73 10.56 -20.27
N VAL A 156 11.01 10.01 -21.46
CA VAL A 156 12.22 10.28 -22.23
C VAL A 156 11.86 11.08 -23.48
N PHE A 157 12.77 11.94 -23.95
CA PHE A 157 12.60 12.77 -25.13
C PHE A 157 13.76 12.52 -26.11
N ALA A 158 13.52 12.71 -27.40
CA ALA A 158 14.55 12.68 -28.41
C ALA A 158 15.40 13.97 -28.40
N GLU A 159 16.55 13.93 -29.05
CA GLU A 159 17.32 15.14 -29.36
C GLU A 159 16.53 16.02 -30.35
N ALA A 160 16.86 17.33 -30.36
CA ALA A 160 16.19 18.28 -31.23
C ALA A 160 16.17 17.85 -32.70
N GLY A 161 14.98 17.83 -33.29
CA GLY A 161 14.75 17.43 -34.68
C GLY A 161 14.86 15.93 -34.96
N LYS A 162 15.00 15.10 -33.92
CA LYS A 162 15.01 13.62 -34.04
C LYS A 162 13.77 13.00 -33.43
N THR A 163 13.57 11.70 -33.74
CA THR A 163 12.59 10.83 -33.10
C THR A 163 13.32 9.69 -32.40
N LEU A 164 12.76 9.23 -31.29
CA LEU A 164 13.23 8.08 -30.52
C LEU A 164 12.11 7.04 -30.46
N VAL A 165 12.42 5.81 -30.82
CA VAL A 165 11.57 4.64 -30.55
C VAL A 165 12.40 3.69 -29.73
N THR A 166 11.94 3.38 -28.53
CA THR A 166 12.62 2.44 -27.65
C THR A 166 11.61 1.53 -26.97
N GLY A 167 12.05 0.38 -26.50
CA GLY A 167 11.21 -0.55 -25.80
C GLY A 167 12.00 -1.61 -25.08
N GLU A 168 11.32 -2.34 -24.23
CA GLU A 168 11.86 -3.50 -23.54
C GLU A 168 10.82 -4.63 -23.52
N VAL A 169 11.29 -5.85 -23.56
CA VAL A 169 10.50 -7.06 -23.33
C VAL A 169 11.23 -7.88 -22.28
N GLY A 170 10.52 -8.28 -21.26
CA GLY A 170 11.04 -9.15 -20.21
C GLY A 170 10.15 -10.36 -20.00
N ALA A 171 10.75 -11.46 -19.54
CA ALA A 171 10.04 -12.63 -19.08
C ALA A 171 10.78 -13.24 -17.92
N PHE A 172 10.05 -13.87 -17.00
CA PHE A 172 10.65 -14.58 -15.87
C PHE A 172 9.95 -15.91 -15.63
N TYR A 173 10.70 -16.82 -15.00
CA TYR A 173 10.19 -18.05 -14.42
C TYR A 173 10.88 -18.30 -13.07
N ARG A 174 10.10 -18.66 -12.05
CA ARG A 174 10.56 -19.05 -10.71
C ARG A 174 9.94 -20.39 -10.38
N SER A 175 10.78 -21.38 -10.03
CA SER A 175 10.40 -22.80 -9.98
C SER A 175 9.39 -23.14 -8.87
N ASN A 176 9.48 -22.51 -7.68
CA ASN A 176 8.53 -22.78 -6.61
C ASN A 176 7.23 -22.01 -6.87
N GLY A 177 6.09 -22.73 -6.92
CA GLY A 177 4.81 -22.19 -7.37
C GLY A 177 4.71 -21.96 -8.88
N ASN A 178 5.66 -22.41 -9.69
CA ASN A 178 5.67 -22.24 -11.16
C ASN A 178 5.40 -20.78 -11.59
N ALA A 179 5.91 -19.83 -10.81
CA ALA A 179 5.66 -18.42 -11.03
C ALA A 179 6.27 -17.97 -12.37
N ARG A 180 5.45 -17.37 -13.21
CA ARG A 180 5.82 -16.92 -14.55
C ARG A 180 5.17 -15.59 -14.88
N GLY A 181 5.80 -14.85 -15.75
CA GLY A 181 5.26 -13.57 -16.19
C GLY A 181 6.12 -12.91 -17.25
N GLY A 182 5.67 -11.76 -17.67
CA GLY A 182 6.38 -10.95 -18.64
C GLY A 182 5.94 -9.50 -18.61
N ASN A 183 6.79 -8.65 -19.13
CA ASN A 183 6.52 -7.23 -19.29
C ASN A 183 6.87 -6.74 -20.69
N LEU A 184 6.18 -5.71 -21.12
CA LEU A 184 6.41 -4.98 -22.37
C LEU A 184 6.41 -3.48 -22.04
N GLY A 185 7.50 -2.80 -22.36
CA GLY A 185 7.60 -1.36 -22.39
C GLY A 185 7.81 -0.87 -23.81
N ALA A 186 7.16 0.22 -24.22
CA ALA A 186 7.38 0.88 -25.50
C ALA A 186 7.27 2.39 -25.34
N THR A 187 8.17 3.15 -25.94
CA THR A 187 8.14 4.61 -25.93
C THR A 187 8.42 5.14 -27.33
N PHE A 188 7.56 6.05 -27.77
CA PHE A 188 7.80 6.92 -28.92
C PHE A 188 7.99 8.34 -28.43
N ALA A 189 9.06 9.01 -28.85
CA ALA A 189 9.33 10.37 -28.44
C ALA A 189 9.88 11.24 -29.59
N SER A 190 9.53 12.51 -29.57
CA SER A 190 10.21 13.60 -30.25
C SER A 190 11.00 14.43 -29.22
N ASP A 191 11.51 15.57 -29.62
CA ASP A 191 12.16 16.54 -28.72
C ASP A 191 11.18 17.21 -27.72
N SER A 192 9.88 17.18 -28.03
CA SER A 192 8.83 17.85 -27.24
C SER A 192 7.71 16.92 -26.77
N LEU A 193 7.49 15.78 -27.40
CA LEU A 193 6.43 14.83 -27.06
C LEU A 193 7.04 13.48 -26.70
N SER A 194 6.51 12.85 -25.65
CA SER A 194 6.79 11.46 -25.30
C SER A 194 5.49 10.71 -25.04
N VAL A 195 5.33 9.56 -25.66
CA VAL A 195 4.20 8.64 -25.43
C VAL A 195 4.79 7.30 -25.05
N SER A 196 4.40 6.80 -23.88
CA SER A 196 4.90 5.53 -23.35
C SER A 196 3.77 4.58 -22.99
N TYR A 197 4.02 3.30 -23.15
CA TYR A 197 3.19 2.23 -22.66
C TYR A 197 4.03 1.27 -21.82
N SER A 198 3.50 0.85 -20.68
CA SER A 198 4.05 -0.21 -19.85
C SER A 198 2.95 -1.22 -19.55
N GLY A 199 3.19 -2.49 -19.80
CA GLY A 199 2.28 -3.58 -19.50
C GLY A 199 3.02 -4.74 -18.87
N SER A 200 2.41 -5.42 -17.89
CA SER A 200 2.97 -6.60 -17.26
C SER A 200 1.89 -7.61 -16.88
N THR A 201 2.29 -8.86 -16.77
CA THR A 201 1.48 -9.92 -16.20
C THR A 201 2.36 -10.86 -15.38
N ALA A 202 1.83 -11.31 -14.24
CA ALA A 202 2.47 -12.30 -13.40
C ALA A 202 1.42 -13.29 -12.89
N GLU A 203 1.79 -14.59 -12.81
CA GLU A 203 0.93 -15.67 -12.34
C GLU A 203 1.77 -16.69 -11.58
N SER A 204 1.26 -17.20 -10.47
CA SER A 204 1.87 -18.27 -9.69
C SER A 204 0.79 -19.22 -9.19
N GLU A 205 1.12 -20.51 -9.15
CA GLU A 205 0.42 -21.51 -8.37
C GLU A 205 0.81 -21.41 -6.89
N ASN A 206 0.22 -22.21 -6.03
CA ASN A 206 0.70 -22.32 -4.65
C ASN A 206 2.16 -22.79 -4.62
N TYR A 207 2.94 -22.32 -3.66
CA TYR A 207 4.31 -22.78 -3.47
C TYR A 207 4.38 -23.92 -2.45
N ASP A 208 5.48 -24.72 -2.56
CA ASP A 208 5.74 -25.82 -1.67
C ASP A 208 6.75 -25.43 -0.56
N ALA A 209 6.48 -25.92 0.65
CA ALA A 209 7.44 -25.89 1.73
C ALA A 209 8.55 -26.94 1.50
N ALA A 210 9.70 -26.79 2.13
CA ALA A 210 10.83 -27.70 1.98
C ALA A 210 10.54 -29.15 2.44
N ARG A 211 9.45 -29.37 3.16
CA ARG A 211 8.98 -30.68 3.63
C ARG A 211 7.52 -30.58 4.06
N ALA A 212 6.86 -31.74 4.19
CA ALA A 212 5.52 -31.82 4.75
C ALA A 212 5.46 -31.18 6.14
N PHE A 213 4.53 -30.24 6.32
CA PHE A 213 4.29 -29.49 7.57
C PHE A 213 2.84 -29.61 8.05
N LYS A 214 1.94 -30.08 7.18
CA LYS A 214 0.54 -30.37 7.48
C LYS A 214 0.39 -31.86 7.84
N THR A 215 -0.66 -32.15 8.57
CA THR A 215 -1.07 -33.53 8.91
C THR A 215 -2.30 -33.98 8.13
N LEU A 216 -2.97 -33.05 7.40
CA LEU A 216 -4.20 -33.25 6.66
C LEU A 216 -4.06 -32.67 5.26
N THR A 217 -4.58 -33.38 4.26
CA THR A 217 -4.64 -32.90 2.86
C THR A 217 -5.95 -32.16 2.56
N ALA A 218 -7.03 -32.48 3.27
CA ALA A 218 -8.34 -31.86 3.04
C ALA A 218 -8.35 -30.38 3.43
N THR A 219 -9.00 -29.57 2.58
CA THR A 219 -9.29 -28.17 2.85
C THR A 219 -10.70 -27.98 3.43
N GLY A 220 -11.14 -26.73 3.58
CA GLY A 220 -12.53 -26.45 3.98
C GLY A 220 -13.57 -26.77 2.91
N ARG A 221 -13.16 -26.95 1.66
CA ARG A 221 -14.04 -27.20 0.52
C ARG A 221 -14.11 -28.69 0.20
N ALA A 222 -15.32 -29.21 0.11
CA ALA A 222 -15.54 -30.64 -0.21
C ALA A 222 -14.91 -31.01 -1.56
N GLY A 223 -14.12 -32.10 -1.57
CA GLY A 223 -13.43 -32.60 -2.77
C GLY A 223 -12.18 -31.84 -3.18
N HIS A 224 -11.76 -30.82 -2.42
CA HIS A 224 -10.52 -30.11 -2.63
C HIS A 224 -9.45 -30.52 -1.61
N THR A 225 -8.28 -30.88 -2.10
CA THR A 225 -7.15 -31.33 -1.28
C THR A 225 -5.86 -30.65 -1.72
N LEU A 226 -4.94 -30.45 -0.79
CA LEU A 226 -3.60 -29.94 -1.02
C LEU A 226 -2.57 -30.94 -0.50
N PRO A 227 -1.48 -31.23 -1.21
CA PRO A 227 -0.34 -31.99 -0.70
C PRO A 227 0.12 -31.51 0.67
N LEU A 228 0.75 -32.38 1.45
CA LEU A 228 1.14 -32.07 2.83
C LEU A 228 2.20 -30.98 2.96
N ASP A 229 2.96 -30.74 1.92
CA ASP A 229 4.01 -29.73 1.78
C ASP A 229 3.56 -28.48 0.99
N GLU A 230 2.46 -28.53 0.25
CA GLU A 230 1.92 -27.35 -0.45
C GLU A 230 1.36 -26.33 0.54
N VAL A 231 1.76 -25.07 0.41
CA VAL A 231 1.25 -23.95 1.22
C VAL A 231 0.04 -23.35 0.50
N GLY A 232 -1.13 -23.74 0.93
CA GLY A 232 -2.39 -23.25 0.37
C GLY A 232 -2.55 -21.74 0.52
N SER A 233 -3.34 -21.16 -0.38
CA SER A 233 -3.60 -19.72 -0.42
C SER A 233 -2.33 -18.87 -0.65
N THR A 234 -1.47 -19.30 -1.57
CA THR A 234 -0.28 -18.56 -1.96
C THR A 234 -0.21 -18.27 -3.45
N ALA A 235 -1.18 -18.76 -4.22
CA ALA A 235 -1.31 -18.49 -5.65
C ALA A 235 -1.74 -17.04 -5.91
N TYR A 236 -1.32 -16.47 -7.03
CA TYR A 236 -1.72 -15.14 -7.44
C TYR A 236 -1.73 -14.99 -8.96
N LYS A 237 -2.44 -13.95 -9.42
CA LYS A 237 -2.39 -13.48 -10.80
C LYS A 237 -2.61 -11.98 -10.84
N SER A 238 -1.73 -11.25 -11.53
CA SER A 238 -1.82 -9.80 -11.72
C SER A 238 -1.62 -9.40 -13.16
N ARG A 239 -2.23 -8.29 -13.55
CA ARG A 239 -2.08 -7.63 -14.83
C ARG A 239 -2.05 -6.13 -14.61
N ASN A 240 -1.07 -5.46 -15.22
CA ASN A 240 -0.90 -4.03 -15.08
C ASN A 240 -0.76 -3.41 -16.48
N HIS A 241 -1.36 -2.24 -16.65
CA HIS A 241 -1.24 -1.44 -17.85
C HIS A 241 -1.12 0.03 -17.46
N GLU A 242 -0.17 0.73 -18.04
CA GLU A 242 -0.01 2.17 -17.87
C GLU A 242 0.29 2.82 -19.23
N LEU A 243 -0.43 3.90 -19.54
CA LEU A 243 -0.21 4.74 -20.69
C LEU A 243 0.22 6.12 -20.19
N GLY A 244 1.39 6.58 -20.62
CA GLY A 244 1.97 7.85 -20.28
C GLY A 244 2.06 8.79 -21.48
N PHE A 245 1.74 10.06 -21.26
CA PHE A 245 1.92 11.15 -22.19
C PHE A 245 2.72 12.25 -21.48
N ALA A 246 3.75 12.77 -22.14
CA ALA A 246 4.48 13.92 -21.64
C ALA A 246 4.75 14.91 -22.76
N PHE A 247 4.55 16.19 -22.47
CA PHE A 247 4.84 17.30 -23.37
C PHE A 247 5.79 18.28 -22.71
N LYS A 248 6.91 18.54 -23.37
CA LYS A 248 7.94 19.49 -22.95
C LYS A 248 7.98 20.69 -23.89
N GLY A 249 7.80 21.89 -23.35
CA GLY A 249 7.92 23.14 -24.07
C GLY A 249 8.77 24.15 -23.32
N GLY A 250 10.01 24.38 -23.75
CA GLY A 250 10.96 25.20 -23.03
C GLY A 250 11.22 24.64 -21.62
N ASP A 251 10.97 25.44 -20.59
CA ASP A 251 11.14 25.09 -19.18
C ASP A 251 9.89 24.46 -18.54
N HIS A 252 8.92 24.08 -19.35
CA HIS A 252 7.65 23.50 -18.89
C HIS A 252 7.52 22.04 -19.31
N LEU A 253 7.03 21.20 -18.38
CA LEU A 253 6.72 19.79 -18.59
C LEU A 253 5.30 19.50 -18.11
N PHE A 254 4.49 18.91 -18.99
CA PHE A 254 3.17 18.38 -18.67
C PHE A 254 3.20 16.87 -18.82
N GLU A 255 2.65 16.16 -17.85
CA GLU A 255 2.56 14.72 -17.85
C GLU A 255 1.13 14.27 -17.54
N ALA A 256 0.67 13.22 -18.21
CA ALA A 256 -0.58 12.54 -17.93
C ALA A 256 -0.33 11.04 -17.97
N LYS A 257 -0.73 10.33 -16.91
CA LYS A 257 -0.65 8.87 -16.81
C LYS A 257 -2.04 8.31 -16.56
N VAL A 258 -2.38 7.24 -17.26
CA VAL A 258 -3.58 6.43 -17.04
C VAL A 258 -3.14 5.03 -16.71
N GLY A 259 -3.48 4.53 -15.54
CA GLY A 259 -3.13 3.20 -15.07
C GLY A 259 -4.36 2.33 -14.84
N LEU A 260 -4.22 1.06 -15.17
CA LEU A 260 -5.20 0.00 -14.93
C LEU A 260 -4.49 -1.19 -14.31
N GLN A 261 -5.03 -1.72 -13.22
CA GLN A 261 -4.60 -2.98 -12.64
C GLN A 261 -5.79 -3.90 -12.48
N ASP A 262 -5.61 -5.18 -12.82
CA ASP A 262 -6.55 -6.28 -12.61
C ASP A 262 -5.80 -7.40 -11.88
N ILE A 263 -6.23 -7.72 -10.67
CA ILE A 263 -5.76 -8.86 -9.89
C ILE A 263 -6.94 -9.83 -9.71
N PRO A 264 -7.12 -10.82 -10.62
CA PRO A 264 -8.23 -11.77 -10.56
C PRO A 264 -8.22 -12.61 -9.27
N TYR A 265 -7.07 -12.81 -8.69
CA TYR A 265 -6.88 -13.40 -7.37
C TYR A 265 -5.46 -13.14 -6.86
N GLU A 266 -5.38 -12.93 -5.57
CA GLU A 266 -4.17 -13.04 -4.75
C GLU A 266 -4.56 -13.68 -3.44
N LEU A 267 -4.03 -14.88 -3.20
CA LEU A 267 -4.41 -15.68 -2.05
C LEU A 267 -3.47 -15.38 -0.87
N TRP A 268 -4.04 -15.41 0.36
CA TRP A 268 -3.35 -14.94 1.56
C TRP A 268 -3.32 -16.01 2.65
N PRO A 269 -2.18 -16.70 2.85
CA PRO A 269 -2.10 -17.84 3.78
C PRO A 269 -2.30 -17.47 5.25
N ASN A 270 -1.99 -16.24 5.65
CA ASN A 270 -2.11 -15.74 7.02
C ASN A 270 -3.44 -15.03 7.31
N GLN A 271 -4.28 -14.81 6.31
CA GLN A 271 -5.61 -14.21 6.47
C GLN A 271 -6.70 -15.28 6.48
N ARG A 272 -7.87 -14.97 7.03
CA ARG A 272 -9.03 -15.88 7.01
C ARG A 272 -9.66 -16.00 5.64
N MET A 273 -9.58 -14.95 4.87
CA MET A 273 -10.10 -14.86 3.50
C MET A 273 -8.96 -14.69 2.51
N ASP A 274 -9.27 -14.93 1.26
CA ASP A 274 -8.43 -14.65 0.11
C ASP A 274 -8.97 -13.44 -0.63
N MET A 275 -8.11 -12.68 -1.28
CA MET A 275 -8.49 -11.66 -2.23
C MET A 275 -8.81 -12.33 -3.57
N LEU A 276 -10.05 -12.23 -4.02
CA LEU A 276 -10.56 -12.91 -5.21
C LEU A 276 -10.85 -11.95 -6.36
N GLU A 277 -10.69 -10.66 -6.14
CA GLU A 277 -10.71 -9.61 -7.17
C GLU A 277 -10.13 -8.32 -6.57
N ASN A 278 -9.31 -7.61 -7.34
CA ASN A 278 -8.92 -6.25 -7.02
C ASN A 278 -8.62 -5.48 -8.31
N ASP A 279 -9.49 -4.54 -8.62
CA ASP A 279 -9.42 -3.70 -9.82
C ASP A 279 -9.10 -2.26 -9.43
N GLN A 280 -8.07 -1.69 -10.06
CA GLN A 280 -7.72 -0.27 -9.91
C GLN A 280 -7.76 0.44 -11.25
N LYS A 281 -8.34 1.64 -11.25
CA LYS A 281 -8.29 2.61 -12.35
C LYS A 281 -7.78 3.92 -11.80
N ARG A 282 -6.73 4.49 -12.43
CA ARG A 282 -6.16 5.75 -11.99
C ARG A 282 -5.82 6.69 -13.14
N VAL A 283 -5.94 7.97 -12.86
CA VAL A 283 -5.46 9.07 -13.71
C VAL A 283 -4.61 10.00 -12.85
N ASN A 284 -3.45 10.38 -13.37
CA ASN A 284 -2.52 11.28 -12.70
C ASN A 284 -2.02 12.33 -13.71
N LEU A 285 -2.24 13.59 -13.37
CA LEU A 285 -1.82 14.74 -14.16
C LEU A 285 -0.76 15.51 -13.37
N ARG A 286 0.34 15.87 -14.01
CA ARG A 286 1.43 16.63 -13.41
C ARG A 286 1.87 17.74 -14.34
N TYR A 287 2.06 18.90 -13.77
CA TYR A 287 2.75 20.03 -14.40
C TYR A 287 4.00 20.37 -13.61
N GLN A 288 5.10 20.65 -14.29
CA GLN A 288 6.31 21.24 -13.75
C GLN A 288 6.77 22.40 -14.61
N GLY A 289 7.07 23.54 -13.99
CA GLY A 289 7.62 24.71 -14.65
C GLY A 289 8.85 25.22 -13.91
N LYS A 290 9.88 25.59 -14.67
CA LYS A 290 11.05 26.32 -14.16
C LYS A 290 10.85 27.79 -14.45
N TYR A 291 11.19 28.64 -13.48
CA TYR A 291 11.06 30.09 -13.51
C TYR A 291 12.31 30.69 -12.91
N ASP A 292 12.53 32.01 -13.11
CA ASP A 292 13.68 32.71 -12.54
C ASP A 292 13.74 32.61 -11.01
N TRP A 293 12.59 32.50 -10.35
CA TRP A 293 12.50 32.37 -8.90
C TRP A 293 12.66 30.93 -8.40
N GLY A 294 12.62 29.92 -9.29
CA GLY A 294 12.71 28.52 -8.90
C GLY A 294 11.80 27.59 -9.70
N LYS A 295 11.14 26.65 -9.05
CA LYS A 295 10.31 25.60 -9.68
C LYS A 295 8.91 25.59 -9.11
N LEU A 296 7.89 25.40 -9.98
CA LEU A 296 6.51 25.13 -9.60
C LEU A 296 6.13 23.71 -10.05
N GLU A 297 5.49 22.96 -9.17
CA GLU A 297 4.85 21.69 -9.49
C GLU A 297 3.38 21.74 -9.09
N ALA A 298 2.49 21.31 -10.00
CA ALA A 298 1.07 21.10 -9.71
C ALA A 298 0.70 19.66 -10.10
N ARG A 299 -0.15 19.03 -9.30
CA ARG A 299 -0.61 17.66 -9.52
C ARG A 299 -2.10 17.56 -9.25
N ALA A 300 -2.79 16.75 -10.06
CA ALA A 300 -4.15 16.33 -9.83
C ALA A 300 -4.27 14.83 -10.14
N TYR A 301 -4.95 14.08 -9.29
CA TYR A 301 -5.15 12.65 -9.52
C TYR A 301 -6.52 12.19 -9.07
N HIS A 302 -6.96 11.10 -9.68
CA HIS A 302 -8.14 10.36 -9.26
C HIS A 302 -7.85 8.86 -9.38
N GLU A 303 -8.27 8.11 -8.37
CA GLU A 303 -8.18 6.65 -8.29
C GLU A 303 -9.53 6.08 -7.87
N LYS A 304 -9.89 4.94 -8.45
CA LYS A 304 -10.98 4.07 -8.00
C LYS A 304 -10.44 2.66 -7.83
N VAL A 305 -10.78 2.03 -6.69
CA VAL A 305 -10.48 0.63 -6.41
C VAL A 305 -11.76 -0.11 -6.10
N GLU A 306 -11.94 -1.27 -6.70
CA GLU A 306 -12.96 -2.27 -6.38
C GLU A 306 -12.25 -3.54 -5.92
N HIS A 307 -12.62 -4.05 -4.74
CA HIS A 307 -11.93 -5.14 -4.08
C HIS A 307 -12.93 -6.13 -3.52
N PHE A 308 -12.65 -7.44 -3.70
CA PHE A 308 -13.51 -8.51 -3.24
C PHE A 308 -12.71 -9.59 -2.50
N MET A 309 -13.19 -10.00 -1.35
CA MET A 309 -12.65 -11.09 -0.53
C MET A 309 -13.73 -12.11 -0.23
N ASP A 310 -13.34 -13.37 -0.12
CA ASP A 310 -14.15 -14.47 0.42
C ASP A 310 -13.23 -15.61 0.88
N PHE A 311 -13.80 -16.70 1.42
CA PHE A 311 -13.07 -17.92 1.65
C PHE A 311 -12.71 -18.59 0.32
N GLY A 312 -11.42 -18.62 -0.01
CA GLY A 312 -10.91 -19.33 -1.17
C GLY A 312 -10.97 -20.87 -1.02
N ALA A 313 -10.69 -21.58 -2.10
CA ALA A 313 -10.77 -23.04 -2.12
C ALA A 313 -9.87 -23.72 -1.08
N ASP A 314 -8.73 -23.11 -0.78
CA ASP A 314 -7.74 -23.64 0.15
C ASP A 314 -8.06 -23.37 1.63
N LYS A 315 -9.09 -22.56 1.92
CA LYS A 315 -9.46 -22.16 3.29
C LYS A 315 -10.30 -23.24 3.98
N ARG A 316 -10.02 -23.47 5.26
CA ARG A 316 -10.75 -24.44 6.09
C ARG A 316 -12.17 -24.02 6.46
N PHE A 317 -12.51 -22.76 6.25
CA PHE A 317 -13.80 -22.19 6.66
C PHE A 317 -14.82 -22.09 5.52
N TRP A 318 -14.51 -22.73 4.39
CA TRP A 318 -15.46 -22.77 3.28
C TRP A 318 -16.78 -23.41 3.75
N TYR A 319 -17.89 -22.76 3.46
CA TYR A 319 -19.24 -23.14 3.94
C TYR A 319 -19.38 -23.26 5.47
N GLY A 320 -18.61 -22.49 6.24
CA GLY A 320 -18.68 -22.55 7.70
C GLY A 320 -18.21 -23.88 8.30
N GLY A 321 -17.54 -24.72 7.50
CA GLY A 321 -17.02 -26.01 7.92
C GLY A 321 -15.63 -25.95 8.52
N SER A 322 -15.26 -26.98 9.24
CA SER A 322 -13.89 -27.25 9.68
C SER A 322 -13.50 -28.67 9.30
N VAL A 323 -12.19 -28.92 9.16
CA VAL A 323 -11.66 -30.24 8.85
C VAL A 323 -11.15 -30.89 10.14
N VAL A 324 -11.65 -32.10 10.46
CA VAL A 324 -11.19 -32.92 11.57
C VAL A 324 -10.95 -34.33 11.04
N ASN A 325 -9.71 -34.82 11.16
CA ASN A 325 -9.31 -36.17 10.70
C ASN A 325 -9.68 -36.45 9.23
N ASP A 326 -9.36 -35.52 8.34
CA ASP A 326 -9.72 -35.56 6.92
C ASP A 326 -11.23 -35.56 6.60
N VAL A 327 -12.07 -35.35 7.60
CA VAL A 327 -13.52 -35.20 7.44
C VAL A 327 -13.91 -33.73 7.60
N ILE A 328 -14.67 -33.25 6.66
CA ILE A 328 -15.22 -31.89 6.73
C ILE A 328 -16.43 -31.90 7.64
N ILE A 329 -16.40 -31.13 8.71
CA ILE A 329 -17.50 -31.00 9.68
C ILE A 329 -18.06 -29.57 9.57
N GLY A 330 -19.32 -29.43 9.17
CA GLY A 330 -20.03 -28.16 9.18
C GLY A 330 -20.55 -27.78 10.56
N SER A 331 -20.92 -26.50 10.71
CA SER A 331 -21.53 -25.99 11.94
C SER A 331 -22.89 -26.66 12.30
N GLY A 332 -23.49 -27.36 11.36
CA GLY A 332 -24.72 -28.17 11.54
C GLY A 332 -24.53 -29.69 11.53
N GLY A 333 -23.27 -30.17 11.57
CA GLY A 333 -22.93 -31.60 11.52
C GLY A 333 -22.48 -32.09 10.13
N PRO A 334 -22.07 -33.38 10.02
CA PRO A 334 -21.40 -33.92 8.83
C PRO A 334 -22.22 -33.92 7.54
N THR A 335 -23.51 -33.70 7.61
CA THR A 335 -24.43 -33.77 6.46
C THR A 335 -24.53 -32.47 5.65
N VAL A 336 -23.97 -31.38 6.10
CA VAL A 336 -24.12 -30.06 5.45
C VAL A 336 -23.11 -29.82 4.33
N LEU A 337 -22.09 -30.65 4.20
CA LEU A 337 -20.91 -30.38 3.39
C LEU A 337 -20.75 -31.25 2.15
N ASN A 338 -21.82 -31.83 1.62
CA ASN A 338 -21.77 -32.62 0.40
C ASN A 338 -21.46 -31.82 -0.89
N GLY A 339 -20.80 -30.65 -0.78
CA GLY A 339 -20.50 -29.82 -1.95
C GLY A 339 -21.74 -29.21 -2.61
N THR A 340 -22.90 -29.28 -1.98
CA THR A 340 -24.13 -28.66 -2.47
C THR A 340 -24.10 -27.18 -2.07
N PRO A 341 -24.19 -26.25 -3.03
CA PRO A 341 -24.22 -24.83 -2.73
C PRO A 341 -25.37 -24.49 -1.77
N CYS A 342 -25.05 -23.76 -0.72
CA CYS A 342 -26.05 -23.20 0.19
C CYS A 342 -26.77 -22.02 -0.47
N SER A 343 -28.04 -21.85 -0.15
CA SER A 343 -28.74 -20.62 -0.52
C SER A 343 -28.26 -19.47 0.39
N PRO A 344 -27.81 -18.35 -0.16
CA PRO A 344 -27.41 -17.19 0.65
C PRO A 344 -28.59 -16.57 1.44
N LEU A 345 -29.82 -16.94 1.12
CA LEU A 345 -31.03 -16.50 1.82
C LEU A 345 -31.54 -17.52 2.87
N SER A 346 -30.77 -18.57 3.17
CA SER A 346 -31.14 -19.60 4.13
C SER A 346 -30.32 -19.51 5.41
N PRO A 347 -30.92 -19.60 6.59
CA PRO A 347 -30.16 -19.67 7.84
C PRO A 347 -29.48 -21.04 8.04
N ALA A 348 -29.73 -22.04 7.17
CA ALA A 348 -29.30 -23.42 7.39
C ALA A 348 -27.79 -23.63 7.15
N CYS A 349 -27.18 -22.91 6.24
CA CYS A 349 -25.74 -23.00 5.99
C CYS A 349 -25.19 -21.70 5.37
N ALA A 350 -23.87 -21.50 5.44
CA ALA A 350 -23.20 -20.37 4.83
C ALA A 350 -22.53 -20.77 3.51
N ALA A 351 -22.61 -19.91 2.50
CA ALA A 351 -21.98 -20.06 1.19
C ALA A 351 -20.76 -19.12 1.05
N GLY A 352 -19.86 -19.13 2.02
CA GLY A 352 -18.76 -18.18 2.11
C GLY A 352 -19.11 -17.00 3.03
N MET A 353 -18.28 -15.95 2.97
CA MET A 353 -18.51 -14.68 3.65
C MET A 353 -17.99 -13.54 2.74
N PRO A 354 -18.70 -13.27 1.63
CA PRO A 354 -18.26 -12.28 0.65
C PRO A 354 -18.16 -10.90 1.29
N MET A 355 -17.04 -10.23 1.05
CA MET A 355 -16.76 -8.87 1.48
C MET A 355 -16.36 -8.05 0.27
N ASN A 356 -17.05 -6.94 0.03
CA ASN A 356 -16.75 -6.01 -1.03
C ASN A 356 -16.30 -4.68 -0.44
N THR A 357 -15.27 -4.08 -1.02
CA THR A 357 -14.95 -2.68 -0.77
C THR A 357 -14.87 -1.90 -2.07
N GLU A 358 -15.34 -0.67 -2.06
CA GLU A 358 -15.11 0.32 -3.11
C GLU A 358 -14.49 1.56 -2.49
N SER A 359 -13.38 2.02 -3.06
CA SER A 359 -12.79 3.30 -2.67
C SER A 359 -12.62 4.24 -3.84
N LYS A 360 -12.70 5.54 -3.54
CA LYS A 360 -12.38 6.64 -4.46
C LYS A 360 -11.46 7.61 -3.77
N ASN A 361 -10.38 7.97 -4.44
CA ASN A 361 -9.35 8.85 -3.92
C ASN A 361 -9.04 9.95 -4.93
N THR A 362 -9.31 11.19 -4.57
CA THR A 362 -9.04 12.36 -5.43
C THR A 362 -8.10 13.30 -4.70
N GLY A 363 -7.01 13.70 -5.34
CA GLY A 363 -6.06 14.60 -4.74
C GLY A 363 -5.57 15.71 -5.66
N PHE A 364 -5.19 16.81 -5.02
CA PHE A 364 -4.54 17.96 -5.64
C PHE A 364 -3.35 18.37 -4.79
N ALA A 365 -2.24 18.70 -5.44
CA ALA A 365 -1.05 19.23 -4.78
C ALA A 365 -0.48 20.39 -5.59
N LEU A 366 -0.01 21.41 -4.89
CA LEU A 366 0.75 22.53 -5.45
C LEU A 366 2.00 22.73 -4.60
N LYS A 367 3.17 22.75 -5.23
CA LYS A 367 4.46 22.93 -4.57
C LYS A 367 5.30 23.93 -5.34
N GLY A 368 5.87 24.89 -4.62
CA GLY A 368 6.87 25.85 -5.12
C GLY A 368 8.20 25.64 -4.43
N ASP A 369 9.27 25.49 -5.19
CA ASP A 369 10.66 25.50 -4.74
C ASP A 369 11.24 26.87 -5.10
N VAL A 370 11.44 27.75 -4.12
CA VAL A 370 11.85 29.15 -4.30
C VAL A 370 13.33 29.33 -3.94
N ASN A 371 14.15 29.68 -4.90
CA ASN A 371 15.57 30.05 -4.69
C ASN A 371 15.64 31.44 -4.05
N VAL A 372 15.83 31.51 -2.73
CA VAL A 372 15.93 32.78 -2.00
C VAL A 372 17.32 33.37 -2.16
N SER A 373 18.33 32.50 -2.19
CA SER A 373 19.73 32.86 -2.47
C SER A 373 20.43 31.71 -3.19
N ALA A 374 21.72 31.82 -3.43
CA ALA A 374 22.54 30.74 -3.98
C ALA A 374 22.68 29.56 -2.99
N THR A 375 22.42 29.78 -1.71
CA THR A 375 22.58 28.80 -0.61
C THR A 375 21.28 28.48 0.10
N ASP A 376 20.18 29.17 -0.20
CA ASP A 376 18.91 29.05 0.52
C ASP A 376 17.76 28.74 -0.43
N LEU A 377 17.11 27.63 -0.17
CA LEU A 377 15.93 27.15 -0.87
C LEU A 377 14.73 27.10 0.10
N VAL A 378 13.64 27.73 -0.26
CA VAL A 378 12.37 27.63 0.48
C VAL A 378 11.37 26.84 -0.35
N ARG A 379 10.83 25.76 0.23
CA ARG A 379 9.75 24.99 -0.34
C ARG A 379 8.45 25.33 0.36
N VAL A 380 7.42 25.64 -0.40
CA VAL A 380 6.07 25.88 0.12
C VAL A 380 5.09 25.03 -0.67
N GLY A 381 4.03 24.59 -0.02
CA GLY A 381 3.02 23.84 -0.76
C GLY A 381 1.71 23.66 -0.02
N ALA A 382 0.72 23.22 -0.78
CA ALA A 382 -0.60 22.84 -0.31
C ALA A 382 -1.02 21.51 -0.93
N GLU A 383 -1.71 20.69 -0.17
CA GLU A 383 -2.25 19.38 -0.60
C GLU A 383 -3.71 19.28 -0.16
N ILE A 384 -4.53 18.67 -1.02
CA ILE A 384 -5.94 18.34 -0.74
C ILE A 384 -6.14 16.89 -1.14
N GLN A 385 -6.78 16.11 -0.27
CA GLN A 385 -7.18 14.74 -0.56
C GLN A 385 -8.62 14.53 -0.11
N ARG A 386 -9.38 13.82 -0.92
CA ARG A 386 -10.75 13.39 -0.66
C ARG A 386 -10.82 11.89 -0.87
N TYR A 387 -10.94 11.15 0.21
CA TYR A 387 -11.03 9.69 0.21
C TYR A 387 -12.44 9.26 0.62
N ARG A 388 -13.01 8.33 -0.14
CA ARG A 388 -14.33 7.75 0.08
C ARG A 388 -14.20 6.25 0.12
N LEU A 389 -14.92 5.58 1.03
CA LEU A 389 -14.84 4.14 1.24
C LEU A 389 -16.20 3.57 1.60
N ASP A 390 -16.59 2.54 0.87
CA ASP A 390 -17.68 1.64 1.23
C ASP A 390 -17.11 0.23 1.49
N ASP A 391 -17.55 -0.41 2.58
CA ASP A 391 -17.24 -1.79 2.93
C ASP A 391 -18.54 -2.51 3.34
N TRP A 392 -19.02 -3.40 2.46
CA TRP A 392 -20.28 -4.11 2.66
C TRP A 392 -20.15 -5.61 2.38
N TRP A 393 -20.88 -6.40 3.14
CA TRP A 393 -20.83 -7.86 3.09
C TRP A 393 -22.23 -8.38 2.79
N PRO A 394 -22.52 -8.89 1.59
CA PRO A 394 -23.80 -9.45 1.21
C PRO A 394 -24.20 -10.65 2.07
N ALA A 395 -25.48 -10.89 2.22
CA ALA A 395 -25.98 -12.08 2.90
C ALA A 395 -25.45 -13.35 2.21
N SER A 396 -24.92 -14.29 3.00
CA SER A 396 -24.34 -15.55 2.52
C SER A 396 -24.83 -16.79 3.28
N GLY A 397 -25.87 -16.64 4.10
CA GLY A 397 -26.48 -17.75 4.86
C GLY A 397 -25.86 -17.96 6.23
N GLY A 398 -26.34 -18.96 6.95
CA GLY A 398 -25.92 -19.24 8.33
C GLY A 398 -26.23 -18.06 9.26
N GLY A 399 -25.20 -17.59 9.97
CA GLY A 399 -25.31 -16.39 10.81
C GLY A 399 -25.24 -15.07 10.04
N MET A 400 -24.99 -15.11 8.73
CA MET A 400 -24.81 -13.96 7.83
C MET A 400 -26.07 -13.76 6.97
N TRP A 401 -27.21 -13.50 7.61
CA TRP A 401 -28.55 -13.43 6.97
C TRP A 401 -29.52 -12.64 7.88
N PRO A 402 -30.57 -11.96 7.38
CA PRO A 402 -31.02 -11.86 5.99
C PRO A 402 -30.51 -10.63 5.23
N ASN A 403 -29.86 -9.66 5.91
CA ASN A 403 -29.49 -8.38 5.32
C ASN A 403 -28.03 -8.36 4.87
N THR A 404 -27.66 -7.33 4.11
CA THR A 404 -26.27 -6.94 3.91
C THR A 404 -25.72 -6.34 5.21
N PHE A 405 -24.52 -6.75 5.63
CA PHE A 405 -23.79 -6.10 6.70
C PHE A 405 -23.00 -4.91 6.12
N TRP A 406 -23.09 -3.76 6.75
CA TRP A 406 -22.28 -2.59 6.43
C TRP A 406 -21.23 -2.39 7.54
N ASN A 407 -19.99 -2.64 7.23
CA ASN A 407 -18.88 -2.36 8.13
C ASN A 407 -18.53 -0.87 8.10
N ILE A 408 -18.37 -0.32 6.89
CA ILE A 408 -18.28 1.12 6.64
C ILE A 408 -19.27 1.45 5.52
N ASN A 409 -20.10 2.44 5.73
CA ASN A 409 -21.04 2.94 4.74
C ASN A 409 -20.78 4.42 4.56
N ASP A 410 -20.60 4.85 3.30
CA ASP A 410 -20.34 6.25 2.96
C ASP A 410 -19.23 6.87 3.85
N GLY A 411 -18.12 6.14 3.96
CA GLY A 411 -16.96 6.55 4.76
C GLY A 411 -16.20 7.68 4.07
N GLU A 412 -15.95 8.76 4.80
CA GLU A 412 -15.27 9.95 4.30
C GLU A 412 -14.01 10.25 5.10
N ARG A 413 -12.89 10.52 4.40
CA ARG A 413 -11.67 11.05 5.01
C ARG A 413 -11.10 12.14 4.14
N ASP A 414 -11.25 13.37 4.60
CA ASP A 414 -10.83 14.57 3.91
C ASP A 414 -9.61 15.17 4.57
N ARG A 415 -8.55 15.40 3.79
CA ARG A 415 -7.30 15.98 4.26
C ARG A 415 -6.97 17.26 3.50
N ASN A 416 -6.64 18.32 4.24
CA ASN A 416 -6.15 19.57 3.70
C ASN A 416 -4.87 19.92 4.44
N ALA A 417 -3.79 20.21 3.70
CA ALA A 417 -2.49 20.47 4.28
C ALA A 417 -1.82 21.68 3.63
N VAL A 418 -1.02 22.39 4.43
CA VAL A 418 -0.07 23.40 3.97
C VAL A 418 1.26 23.21 4.67
N PHE A 419 2.35 23.49 3.97
CA PHE A 419 3.69 23.37 4.55
C PHE A 419 4.63 24.46 4.04
N ALA A 420 5.65 24.71 4.87
CA ALA A 420 6.82 25.51 4.50
C ALA A 420 8.07 24.81 5.03
N GLU A 421 9.13 24.80 4.21
CA GLU A 421 10.39 24.14 4.51
C GLU A 421 11.53 25.00 3.98
N TRP A 422 12.54 25.24 4.80
CA TRP A 422 13.73 25.98 4.45
C TRP A 422 14.94 25.06 4.50
N GLU A 423 15.65 24.97 3.40
CA GLU A 423 16.93 24.28 3.27
C GLU A 423 18.01 25.34 3.04
N ALA A 424 19.10 25.26 3.81
CA ALA A 424 20.19 26.19 3.73
C ALA A 424 21.54 25.50 3.77
N GLN A 425 22.52 26.09 3.08
CA GLN A 425 23.93 25.72 3.13
C GLN A 425 24.76 26.90 3.71
N PRO A 426 24.74 27.09 5.05
CA PRO A 426 25.45 28.19 5.70
C PRO A 426 26.95 28.18 5.45
N SER A 427 27.53 27.03 5.14
CA SER A 427 28.93 26.87 4.73
C SER A 427 29.07 25.62 3.85
N ALA A 428 30.26 25.41 3.28
CA ALA A 428 30.55 24.20 2.51
C ALA A 428 30.42 22.89 3.33
N GLN A 429 30.46 22.97 4.66
CA GLN A 429 30.39 21.82 5.56
C GLN A 429 28.99 21.61 6.14
N TRP A 430 28.16 22.64 6.19
CA TRP A 430 26.85 22.58 6.83
C TRP A 430 25.72 22.61 5.81
N THR A 431 24.78 21.66 5.95
CA THR A 431 23.46 21.71 5.32
C THR A 431 22.42 21.58 6.42
N THR A 432 21.42 22.45 6.41
CA THR A 432 20.34 22.46 7.41
C THR A 432 18.98 22.45 6.73
N LEU A 433 17.99 21.83 7.36
CA LEU A 433 16.61 21.83 6.92
C LEU A 433 15.70 22.07 8.13
N ALA A 434 14.78 23.01 7.98
CA ALA A 434 13.74 23.28 8.98
C ALA A 434 12.38 23.37 8.27
N GLY A 435 11.40 22.62 8.73
CA GLY A 435 10.09 22.58 8.10
C GLY A 435 8.96 22.51 9.10
N VAL A 436 7.83 23.10 8.73
CA VAL A 436 6.56 23.02 9.46
C VAL A 436 5.43 22.67 8.49
N ARG A 437 4.51 21.81 8.94
CA ARG A 437 3.32 21.42 8.19
C ARG A 437 2.13 21.45 9.11
N TYR A 438 1.04 21.99 8.62
CA TYR A 438 -0.28 21.92 9.24
C TYR A 438 -1.19 21.07 8.37
N GLU A 439 -1.92 20.15 8.99
CA GLU A 439 -2.93 19.33 8.34
C GLU A 439 -4.23 19.37 9.15
N ARG A 440 -5.33 19.55 8.44
CA ARG A 440 -6.67 19.31 8.95
C ARG A 440 -7.21 18.04 8.29
N VAL A 441 -7.54 17.04 9.12
CA VAL A 441 -8.16 15.79 8.70
C VAL A 441 -9.56 15.71 9.27
N THR A 442 -10.56 15.54 8.41
CA THR A 442 -11.96 15.32 8.82
C THR A 442 -12.37 13.93 8.39
N THR A 443 -12.96 13.15 9.29
CA THR A 443 -13.50 11.82 9.02
C THR A 443 -14.96 11.76 9.42
N ASP A 444 -15.76 11.02 8.64
CA ASP A 444 -17.16 10.70 8.93
C ASP A 444 -17.53 9.33 8.35
N ALA A 445 -18.67 8.79 8.74
CA ALA A 445 -19.25 7.59 8.16
C ALA A 445 -20.79 7.65 8.24
N GLY A 446 -21.45 7.09 7.25
CA GLY A 446 -22.90 6.97 7.19
C GLY A 446 -23.47 5.91 8.17
N PRO A 447 -24.80 5.74 8.18
CA PRO A 447 -25.44 4.77 9.05
C PRO A 447 -25.13 3.33 8.63
N VAL A 448 -25.02 2.44 9.61
CA VAL A 448 -24.68 1.02 9.43
C VAL A 448 -25.86 0.10 9.72
N GLN A 449 -25.76 -1.16 9.27
CA GLN A 449 -26.65 -2.24 9.65
C GLN A 449 -25.90 -3.58 9.79
N ALA A 450 -26.41 -4.45 10.64
CA ALA A 450 -25.92 -5.81 10.78
C ALA A 450 -26.66 -6.76 9.81
N TYR A 451 -26.15 -8.00 9.67
CA TYR A 451 -26.87 -9.05 8.96
C TYR A 451 -28.28 -9.28 9.51
N ASN A 452 -28.47 -9.10 10.82
CA ASN A 452 -29.77 -9.15 11.45
C ASN A 452 -29.86 -8.15 12.60
N ASN A 453 -30.53 -7.03 12.37
CA ASN A 453 -30.69 -5.95 13.36
C ASN A 453 -31.57 -6.35 14.56
N ALA A 454 -32.36 -7.44 14.45
CA ALA A 454 -33.20 -7.92 15.54
C ALA A 454 -32.47 -8.86 16.52
N MET A 455 -31.22 -9.25 16.23
CA MET A 455 -30.42 -10.14 17.07
C MET A 455 -29.34 -9.38 17.84
N ALA A 456 -29.08 -9.78 19.10
CA ALA A 456 -27.97 -9.24 19.85
C ALA A 456 -26.60 -9.63 19.17
N PRO A 457 -25.60 -8.75 19.20
CA PRO A 457 -25.56 -7.43 19.82
C PRO A 457 -26.13 -6.31 18.94
N ALA A 458 -26.63 -6.56 17.73
CA ALA A 458 -27.08 -5.56 16.76
C ALA A 458 -28.21 -4.66 17.31
N THR A 459 -29.14 -5.22 18.10
CA THR A 459 -30.22 -4.45 18.74
C THR A 459 -29.74 -3.26 19.59
N VAL A 460 -28.49 -3.32 20.05
CA VAL A 460 -27.85 -2.25 20.85
C VAL A 460 -26.83 -1.49 20.00
N ARG A 461 -25.99 -2.23 19.24
CA ARG A 461 -24.84 -1.64 18.54
C ARG A 461 -25.27 -0.78 17.34
N VAL A 462 -26.27 -1.22 16.56
CA VAL A 462 -26.74 -0.44 15.41
C VAL A 462 -27.33 0.90 15.81
N PRO A 463 -28.27 1.00 16.77
CA PRO A 463 -28.75 2.29 17.24
C PRO A 463 -27.64 3.14 17.90
N ALA A 464 -26.73 2.53 18.66
CA ALA A 464 -25.64 3.25 19.30
C ALA A 464 -24.72 3.93 18.27
N PHE A 465 -24.36 3.23 17.20
CA PHE A 465 -23.55 3.79 16.13
C PHE A 465 -24.31 4.84 15.31
N ASN A 466 -25.54 4.53 14.88
CA ASN A 466 -26.31 5.39 13.98
C ASN A 466 -26.77 6.70 14.64
N ASN A 467 -26.94 6.72 15.97
CA ASN A 467 -27.32 7.93 16.72
C ASN A 467 -26.10 8.71 17.26
N ALA A 468 -24.89 8.19 17.12
CA ALA A 468 -23.68 8.90 17.53
C ALA A 468 -23.36 10.05 16.57
N ASP A 469 -22.74 11.09 17.10
CA ASP A 469 -21.99 12.04 16.29
C ASP A 469 -20.73 11.34 15.79
N ARG A 470 -20.61 11.17 14.49
CA ARG A 470 -19.49 10.41 13.87
C ARG A 470 -18.45 11.31 13.22
N GLU A 471 -18.78 12.57 12.96
CA GLU A 471 -17.80 13.51 12.41
C GLU A 471 -16.67 13.76 13.42
N ARG A 472 -15.43 13.64 12.96
CA ARG A 472 -14.23 13.96 13.74
C ARG A 472 -13.32 14.86 12.92
N THR A 473 -12.74 15.85 13.59
CA THR A 473 -11.77 16.77 12.97
C THR A 473 -10.51 16.81 13.80
N ASP A 474 -9.39 16.46 13.18
CA ASP A 474 -8.06 16.51 13.76
C ASP A 474 -7.29 17.70 13.17
N ASN A 475 -6.55 18.42 14.00
CA ASN A 475 -5.68 19.52 13.61
C ASN A 475 -4.23 19.18 13.98
N ASN A 476 -3.46 18.81 12.98
CA ASN A 476 -2.15 18.21 13.13
C ASN A 476 -1.04 19.19 12.76
N TRP A 477 0.04 19.17 13.53
CA TRP A 477 1.23 19.95 13.23
C TRP A 477 2.45 19.03 13.17
N ASP A 478 3.15 19.06 12.05
CA ASP A 478 4.45 18.39 11.91
C ASP A 478 5.57 19.43 11.93
N VAL A 479 6.68 19.04 12.54
CA VAL A 479 7.92 19.82 12.53
C VAL A 479 9.06 18.88 12.18
N THR A 480 9.95 19.31 11.30
CA THR A 480 11.19 18.58 10.96
C THR A 480 12.37 19.53 11.05
N LEU A 481 13.39 19.12 11.77
CA LEU A 481 14.68 19.81 11.86
C LEU A 481 15.79 18.81 11.56
N LEU A 482 16.64 19.12 10.60
CA LEU A 482 17.80 18.32 10.22
C LEU A 482 19.02 19.24 10.11
N ALA A 483 20.16 18.75 10.54
CA ALA A 483 21.44 19.39 10.36
C ALA A 483 22.50 18.34 10.00
N LYS A 484 23.09 18.49 8.82
CA LYS A 484 24.20 17.66 8.33
C LYS A 484 25.49 18.44 8.41
N TYR A 485 26.52 17.83 8.92
CA TYR A 485 27.89 18.34 8.99
C TYR A 485 28.87 17.39 8.32
N THR A 486 29.57 17.84 7.29
CA THR A 486 30.66 17.12 6.67
C THR A 486 31.92 17.37 7.50
N VAL A 487 32.33 16.37 8.30
CA VAL A 487 33.49 16.43 9.19
C VAL A 487 34.78 16.49 8.35
N ASP A 488 34.87 15.60 7.38
CA ASP A 488 35.94 15.49 6.42
C ASP A 488 35.44 14.76 5.14
N PRO A 489 36.28 14.57 4.09
CA PRO A 489 35.84 13.91 2.85
C PRO A 489 35.40 12.43 2.98
N THR A 490 35.47 11.86 4.19
CA THR A 490 35.14 10.45 4.45
C THR A 490 34.09 10.25 5.54
N LEU A 491 33.64 11.33 6.20
CA LEU A 491 32.66 11.26 7.27
C LEU A 491 31.66 12.41 7.21
N ASP A 492 30.42 12.07 7.01
CA ASP A 492 29.26 12.93 7.20
C ASP A 492 28.53 12.56 8.51
N VAL A 493 28.08 13.54 9.27
CA VAL A 493 27.23 13.36 10.45
C VAL A 493 25.94 14.17 10.25
N GLU A 494 24.80 13.52 10.38
CA GLU A 494 23.51 14.19 10.35
C GLU A 494 22.77 13.97 11.68
N VAL A 495 22.21 15.01 12.25
CA VAL A 495 21.33 14.93 13.41
C VAL A 495 19.96 15.47 13.05
N GLY A 496 18.92 14.84 13.57
CA GLY A 496 17.55 15.19 13.25
C GLY A 496 16.60 15.12 14.43
N PHE A 497 15.58 15.95 14.36
CA PHE A 497 14.39 15.90 15.22
C PHE A 497 13.14 16.03 14.34
N ALA A 498 12.14 15.21 14.64
CA ALA A 498 10.82 15.39 14.05
C ALA A 498 9.72 15.25 15.12
N ARG A 499 8.70 16.09 15.01
CA ARG A 499 7.36 15.85 15.53
C ARG A 499 6.48 15.51 14.36
N LYS A 500 5.91 14.30 14.37
CA LYS A 500 5.02 13.78 13.31
C LYS A 500 3.69 13.35 13.91
N VAL A 501 2.61 13.60 13.19
CA VAL A 501 1.25 13.26 13.62
C VAL A 501 0.55 12.46 12.55
N ARG A 502 -0.22 11.45 12.96
CA ARG A 502 -1.08 10.65 12.10
C ARG A 502 -2.50 10.60 12.68
N SER A 503 -3.47 10.97 11.86
CA SER A 503 -4.89 10.77 12.20
C SER A 503 -5.30 9.31 12.00
N PRO A 504 -6.24 8.80 12.81
CA PRO A 504 -6.80 7.46 12.63
C PRO A 504 -7.40 7.25 11.23
N SER A 505 -7.37 6.01 10.75
CA SER A 505 -8.02 5.61 9.51
C SER A 505 -9.54 5.43 9.70
N LEU A 506 -10.27 5.24 8.59
CA LEU A 506 -11.71 4.98 8.66
C LEU A 506 -12.01 3.67 9.37
N TYR A 507 -11.20 2.64 9.14
CA TYR A 507 -11.37 1.35 9.82
C TYR A 507 -11.06 1.44 11.31
N GLU A 508 -10.02 2.16 11.70
CA GLU A 508 -9.65 2.35 13.10
C GLU A 508 -10.77 3.05 13.89
N ARG A 509 -11.46 4.02 13.28
CA ARG A 509 -12.57 4.73 13.93
C ARG A 509 -13.91 4.03 13.81
N TYR A 510 -14.26 3.49 12.64
CA TYR A 510 -15.64 3.15 12.30
C TYR A 510 -15.94 1.66 12.15
N SER A 511 -14.98 0.74 12.34
CA SER A 511 -15.30 -0.67 12.54
C SER A 511 -16.05 -0.85 13.85
N TRP A 512 -17.32 -1.21 13.80
CA TRP A 512 -18.25 -0.95 14.91
C TRP A 512 -18.86 -2.19 15.57
N TYR A 513 -18.86 -3.35 14.90
CA TYR A 513 -19.69 -4.48 15.33
C TYR A 513 -18.92 -5.46 16.21
N SER A 514 -19.49 -5.79 17.37
CA SER A 514 -18.85 -6.61 18.41
C SER A 514 -19.22 -8.09 18.36
N ARG A 515 -19.71 -8.62 17.21
CA ARG A 515 -19.95 -10.04 17.04
C ARG A 515 -18.68 -10.73 16.53
N GLY A 516 -18.40 -11.94 17.06
CA GLY A 516 -17.10 -12.60 16.86
C GLY A 516 -16.75 -12.91 15.42
N MET A 517 -17.71 -13.31 14.60
CA MET A 517 -17.44 -13.64 13.22
C MET A 517 -16.98 -12.38 12.44
N GLU A 518 -17.70 -11.29 12.56
CA GLU A 518 -17.41 -10.05 11.86
C GLU A 518 -16.10 -9.42 12.37
N MET A 519 -15.86 -9.44 13.69
CA MET A 519 -14.60 -8.97 14.27
C MET A 519 -13.39 -9.75 13.75
N LEU A 520 -13.53 -11.09 13.58
CA LEU A 520 -12.44 -11.94 13.11
C LEU A 520 -12.13 -11.74 11.62
N MET A 521 -13.03 -11.17 10.83
CA MET A 521 -12.79 -10.84 9.42
C MET A 521 -12.07 -9.50 9.26
N VAL A 522 -12.14 -8.62 10.25
CA VAL A 522 -11.33 -7.41 10.33
C VAL A 522 -10.05 -7.76 11.09
N ASN A 523 -9.03 -8.18 10.35
CA ASN A 523 -7.80 -8.73 10.91
C ASN A 523 -6.59 -7.90 10.48
N TRP A 524 -6.48 -6.67 11.00
CA TRP A 524 -5.43 -5.72 10.62
C TRP A 524 -4.01 -6.27 10.72
N PHE A 525 -3.75 -7.10 11.72
CA PHE A 525 -2.39 -7.57 12.00
C PHE A 525 -2.10 -8.99 11.50
N GLY A 526 -3.07 -9.68 10.90
CA GLY A 526 -2.89 -11.06 10.43
C GLY A 526 -2.60 -12.07 11.56
N ASP A 527 -2.96 -11.74 12.82
CA ASP A 527 -2.62 -12.48 14.03
C ASP A 527 -3.72 -13.46 14.49
N GLY A 528 -4.87 -13.45 13.82
CA GLY A 528 -6.00 -14.31 14.12
C GLY A 528 -6.96 -13.80 15.17
N ASN A 529 -6.68 -12.67 15.84
CA ASN A 529 -7.60 -12.01 16.75
C ASN A 529 -8.71 -11.27 15.99
N GLY A 530 -9.78 -10.91 16.69
CA GLY A 530 -10.86 -10.09 16.15
C GLY A 530 -10.78 -8.65 16.68
N TYR A 531 -11.08 -7.68 15.83
CA TYR A 531 -10.90 -6.27 16.15
C TYR A 531 -12.19 -5.46 16.00
N ILE A 532 -12.30 -4.39 16.80
CA ILE A 532 -13.30 -3.34 16.70
C ILE A 532 -12.64 -1.99 16.89
N GLY A 533 -13.09 -0.99 16.15
CA GLY A 533 -12.59 0.37 16.22
C GLY A 533 -13.11 1.17 17.41
N ASP A 534 -12.67 2.43 17.50
CA ASP A 534 -13.20 3.42 18.43
C ASP A 534 -13.27 4.80 17.77
N MET A 535 -14.48 5.36 17.66
CA MET A 535 -14.71 6.69 17.09
C MET A 535 -13.98 7.82 17.83
N ASN A 536 -13.54 7.59 19.08
CA ASN A 536 -12.91 8.60 19.93
C ASN A 536 -11.38 8.52 19.91
N LEU A 537 -10.79 7.75 18.98
CA LEU A 537 -9.34 7.70 18.84
C LEU A 537 -8.76 9.07 18.51
N GLU A 538 -7.76 9.45 19.28
CA GLU A 538 -6.94 10.64 19.06
C GLU A 538 -5.82 10.36 18.07
N PRO A 539 -5.33 11.37 17.33
CA PRO A 539 -4.16 11.23 16.46
C PRO A 539 -2.91 10.79 17.21
N GLU A 540 -2.15 9.86 16.62
CA GLU A 540 -0.84 9.46 17.10
C GLU A 540 0.18 10.59 16.94
N LYS A 541 1.02 10.84 17.96
CA LYS A 541 2.01 11.92 17.96
C LYS A 541 3.39 11.36 18.30
N ALA A 542 4.27 11.26 17.30
CA ALA A 542 5.63 10.78 17.46
C ALA A 542 6.63 11.94 17.58
N HIS A 543 7.50 11.87 18.58
CA HIS A 543 8.66 12.74 18.73
C HIS A 543 9.90 11.88 18.56
N THR A 544 10.62 12.08 17.45
CA THR A 544 11.75 11.24 17.03
C THR A 544 13.02 12.07 17.01
N VAL A 545 14.08 11.52 17.55
CA VAL A 545 15.46 12.00 17.38
C VAL A 545 16.30 10.91 16.74
N SER A 546 17.21 11.28 15.85
CA SER A 546 18.18 10.37 15.27
C SER A 546 19.50 11.08 14.98
N ALA A 547 20.57 10.28 14.91
CA ALA A 547 21.87 10.74 14.43
C ALA A 547 22.38 9.71 13.42
N THR A 548 22.78 10.14 12.24
CA THR A 548 23.36 9.29 11.20
C THR A 548 24.84 9.58 11.08
N PHE A 549 25.66 8.54 11.17
CA PHE A 549 27.08 8.57 10.89
C PHE A 549 27.30 7.84 9.58
N ASP A 550 27.78 8.55 8.57
CA ASP A 550 28.03 8.03 7.22
C ASP A 550 29.53 8.06 6.94
N TRP A 551 30.18 6.92 7.14
CA TRP A 551 31.58 6.72 6.78
C TRP A 551 31.67 6.16 5.36
N HIS A 552 32.51 6.76 4.52
CA HIS A 552 32.65 6.32 3.15
C HIS A 552 34.06 6.60 2.61
N SER A 553 34.46 5.86 1.57
CA SER A 553 35.66 6.23 0.82
C SER A 553 35.41 7.53 0.01
N ILE A 554 36.48 8.24 -0.31
CA ILE A 554 36.41 9.50 -1.12
C ILE A 554 35.69 9.24 -2.46
N ASP A 555 35.90 8.06 -3.05
CA ASP A 555 35.26 7.64 -4.31
C ASP A 555 33.93 6.88 -4.11
N ARG A 556 33.42 6.84 -2.87
CA ARG A 556 32.18 6.14 -2.45
C ARG A 556 32.04 4.69 -2.94
N LYS A 557 33.17 3.98 -3.11
CA LYS A 557 33.14 2.55 -3.42
C LYS A 557 32.73 1.68 -2.24
N TRP A 558 32.91 2.17 -1.04
CA TRP A 558 32.36 1.58 0.17
C TRP A 558 31.72 2.67 1.03
N GLU A 559 30.69 2.30 1.72
CA GLU A 559 29.94 3.16 2.63
C GLU A 559 29.46 2.32 3.81
N LEU A 560 29.53 2.87 5.01
CA LEU A 560 28.97 2.32 6.24
C LEU A 560 28.16 3.39 6.93
N LYS A 561 26.85 3.19 7.00
CA LYS A 561 25.95 4.07 7.74
C LYS A 561 25.51 3.43 9.04
N ALA A 562 25.49 4.21 10.11
CA ALA A 562 24.92 3.82 11.40
C ALA A 562 23.97 4.93 11.88
N THR A 563 22.70 4.58 12.08
CA THR A 563 21.67 5.54 12.47
C THR A 563 20.97 5.10 13.76
N PRO A 564 21.50 5.40 14.96
CA PRO A 564 20.74 5.29 16.19
C PRO A 564 19.55 6.25 16.19
N PHE A 565 18.41 5.76 16.70
CA PHE A 565 17.18 6.54 16.80
C PHE A 565 16.43 6.25 18.10
N TYR A 566 15.64 7.23 18.53
CA TYR A 566 14.68 7.11 19.61
C TYR A 566 13.41 7.87 19.24
N SER A 567 12.25 7.21 19.39
CA SER A 567 10.94 7.80 19.16
C SER A 567 10.03 7.54 20.38
N ARG A 568 9.40 8.59 20.87
CA ARG A 568 8.30 8.51 21.83
C ARG A 568 7.00 8.86 21.12
N VAL A 569 6.04 7.93 21.18
CA VAL A 569 4.71 8.12 20.62
C VAL A 569 3.70 8.26 21.75
N THR A 570 2.96 9.34 21.76
CA THR A 570 1.76 9.52 22.58
C THR A 570 0.53 9.25 21.73
N ASP A 571 -0.53 8.80 22.37
CA ASP A 571 -1.78 8.42 21.72
C ASP A 571 -1.59 7.33 20.65
N TYR A 572 -0.58 6.47 20.81
CA TYR A 572 -0.31 5.33 19.92
C TYR A 572 -1.54 4.42 19.86
N ILE A 573 -2.04 4.16 18.65
CA ILE A 573 -3.21 3.31 18.43
C ILE A 573 -2.78 1.85 18.53
N ASP A 574 -3.08 1.23 19.66
CA ASP A 574 -2.84 -0.18 19.95
C ASP A 574 -4.18 -0.87 20.25
N ALA A 575 -4.15 -2.17 20.49
CA ALA A 575 -5.33 -2.96 20.76
C ALA A 575 -5.34 -3.46 22.23
N VAL A 576 -6.46 -3.28 22.88
CA VAL A 576 -6.73 -3.79 24.24
C VAL A 576 -7.90 -4.76 24.21
N ARG A 577 -8.03 -5.61 25.24
CA ARG A 577 -9.21 -6.47 25.38
C ARG A 577 -10.48 -5.63 25.34
N CYS A 578 -11.40 -5.93 24.43
CA CYS A 578 -12.61 -5.13 24.30
C CYS A 578 -13.47 -5.20 25.58
N PRO A 579 -14.01 -4.06 26.05
CA PRO A 579 -14.77 -4.01 27.29
C PRO A 579 -16.14 -4.66 27.15
N THR A 580 -16.64 -5.24 28.24
CA THR A 580 -17.93 -5.95 28.26
C THR A 580 -19.14 -5.06 27.95
N SER A 581 -18.98 -3.74 28.06
CA SER A 581 -20.00 -2.76 27.68
C SER A 581 -20.37 -2.77 26.20
N LEU A 582 -19.47 -3.28 25.33
CA LEU A 582 -19.74 -3.45 23.90
C LEU A 582 -20.64 -4.65 23.60
N GLY A 583 -20.77 -5.59 24.55
CA GLY A 583 -21.58 -6.81 24.39
C GLY A 583 -21.02 -7.77 23.31
N GLY A 584 -21.82 -8.76 22.93
CA GLY A 584 -21.43 -9.74 21.92
C GLY A 584 -20.22 -10.56 22.37
N SER A 585 -19.18 -10.58 21.57
CA SER A 585 -17.91 -11.28 21.85
C SER A 585 -17.02 -10.56 22.86
N CYS A 586 -17.29 -9.32 23.16
CA CYS A 586 -16.64 -8.55 24.21
C CYS A 586 -17.22 -8.93 25.58
N SER A 587 -16.89 -10.12 26.05
CA SER A 587 -17.46 -10.73 27.26
C SER A 587 -16.44 -10.84 28.39
N ALA A 588 -16.92 -11.17 29.61
CA ALA A 588 -16.03 -11.43 30.74
C ALA A 588 -15.06 -12.60 30.46
N ALA A 589 -15.49 -13.60 29.72
CA ALA A 589 -14.61 -14.71 29.29
C ALA A 589 -13.50 -14.22 28.34
N ASN A 590 -13.80 -13.26 27.44
CA ASN A 590 -12.79 -12.66 26.56
C ASN A 590 -11.69 -11.94 27.38
N LEU A 591 -12.04 -11.27 28.47
CA LEU A 591 -11.08 -10.54 29.31
C LEU A 591 -10.04 -11.47 29.97
N THR A 592 -10.35 -12.73 30.20
CA THR A 592 -9.51 -13.69 30.92
C THR A 592 -8.96 -14.82 30.06
N ALA A 593 -9.35 -14.91 28.77
CA ALA A 593 -8.89 -15.96 27.87
C ALA A 593 -7.37 -15.91 27.65
N THR A 594 -6.69 -17.06 27.74
CA THR A 594 -5.23 -17.20 27.61
C THR A 594 -4.79 -18.22 26.55
N ASN A 595 -5.70 -19.06 26.09
CA ASN A 595 -5.41 -20.19 25.20
C ASN A 595 -6.24 -20.19 23.91
N SER A 596 -6.77 -19.03 23.53
CA SER A 596 -7.57 -18.83 22.31
C SER A 596 -7.32 -17.44 21.74
N PHE A 597 -7.65 -17.25 20.47
CA PHE A 597 -7.76 -15.90 19.90
C PHE A 597 -8.81 -15.10 20.66
N VAL A 598 -8.60 -13.82 20.71
CA VAL A 598 -9.38 -12.89 21.54
C VAL A 598 -9.96 -11.75 20.71
N PHE A 599 -10.86 -11.02 21.35
CA PHE A 599 -11.52 -9.88 20.76
C PHE A 599 -10.98 -8.60 21.39
N LEU A 600 -10.52 -7.68 20.53
CA LEU A 600 -9.78 -6.51 20.89
C LEU A 600 -10.52 -5.24 20.41
N GLN A 601 -10.32 -4.15 21.14
CA GLN A 601 -10.72 -2.81 20.71
C GLN A 601 -9.49 -1.96 20.54
N LEU A 602 -9.44 -1.15 19.48
CA LEU A 602 -8.40 -0.15 19.32
C LEU A 602 -8.52 0.94 20.39
N ALA A 603 -7.38 1.36 20.92
CA ALA A 603 -7.31 2.36 21.99
C ALA A 603 -5.98 3.10 21.93
N ASN A 604 -6.01 4.37 22.32
CA ASN A 604 -4.80 5.16 22.44
C ASN A 604 -3.95 4.70 23.65
N GLN A 605 -2.69 4.48 23.42
CA GLN A 605 -1.67 4.03 24.37
C GLN A 605 -0.42 4.90 24.27
N SER A 606 0.67 4.51 24.90
CA SER A 606 1.98 5.14 24.75
C SER A 606 3.00 4.12 24.30
N ALA A 607 3.83 4.49 23.31
CA ALA A 607 4.90 3.63 22.81
C ALA A 607 6.26 4.33 22.85
N ARG A 608 7.32 3.52 22.95
CA ARG A 608 8.71 3.94 22.79
C ARG A 608 9.40 2.99 21.85
N LEU A 609 9.96 3.53 20.77
CA LEU A 609 10.70 2.78 19.78
C LEU A 609 12.13 3.30 19.77
N TYR A 610 13.11 2.42 19.79
CA TYR A 610 14.51 2.80 19.71
C TYR A 610 15.32 1.65 19.12
N GLY A 611 16.40 2.00 18.48
CA GLY A 611 17.27 1.04 17.81
C GLY A 611 18.39 1.73 17.06
N ILE A 612 19.04 0.95 16.20
CA ILE A 612 20.07 1.39 15.27
C ILE A 612 19.85 0.71 13.93
N ASP A 613 19.80 1.51 12.86
CA ASP A 613 19.81 1.01 11.49
C ASP A 613 21.27 0.98 11.02
N LEU A 614 21.66 -0.09 10.36
CA LEU A 614 23.02 -0.29 9.81
C LEU A 614 22.94 -0.66 8.34
N SER A 615 23.73 -0.04 7.50
CA SER A 615 23.88 -0.37 6.09
C SER A 615 25.31 -0.26 5.60
#